data_e2c767e72ff51f1b975450c7c0228027
#
_entry.id   e2c767e72ff51f1b975450c7c0228027
#
_cell.length_a   1.000
_cell.length_b   1.000
_cell.length_c   1.000
_cell.angle_alpha   90.00
_cell.angle_beta   90.00
_cell.angle_gamma   90.00
#
_symmetry.space_group_name_H-M   'P 1'
#
loop_
_entity.id
_entity.type
_entity.pdbx_description
1 polymer ?
#
loop_
_entity_poly.entity_id
_entity_poly.type
_entity_poly.pdbx_seq_one_letter_code
_entity_poly.pdbx_strand_id
1 'polypeptide(L)'
;RHESRRIDNQLRGRAGRQGDPGTSRFYLSTEDDLMRLFGGDRMKSIMSTLKVSDDTPIENKMLTNIIESSQEKVEARNFGIRKNVLQYDDVMNKQREIIYGQRDQVLNGENVHDDIIKMLKDTIEENVSLYVNDHILRESWNLASLKETYKWLVPDKDFLVFTGDELDKLDKKDIIELITNKALDLYKENEEVLDAETMEEMERVYLLKSVDTHWMDHIDAMEQLKQSIYLASYGQKDPVVEYKLVGFDMFDEMIAAIREDTVKLCLLQPKRIARVKAQQEEMARIREEEEKKAAEQSSNAKPNQPSTKERTGSSTNSGWC
;
A
#
# COMPACT_ATOMS: atom_id res chain seq x y z
N ARG A 1 -23.62 -37.10 -5.32
CA ARG A 1 -22.25 -36.82 -5.78
C ARG A 1 -21.88 -35.38 -5.52
N HIS A 2 -20.62 -35.14 -5.25
CA HIS A 2 -20.08 -33.80 -5.10
C HIS A 2 -19.73 -33.23 -6.49
N GLU A 3 -19.56 -31.91 -6.58
CA GLU A 3 -19.10 -31.23 -7.81
C GLU A 3 -17.71 -31.68 -8.25
N SER A 4 -16.84 -32.07 -7.30
CA SER A 4 -15.50 -32.58 -7.57
C SER A 4 -15.43 -34.11 -7.45
N ARG A 5 -14.98 -34.74 -8.49
CA ARG A 5 -14.72 -36.20 -8.52
C ARG A 5 -13.70 -36.64 -7.47
N ARG A 6 -12.76 -35.80 -7.13
CA ARG A 6 -11.78 -36.05 -6.07
C ARG A 6 -12.45 -36.28 -4.72
N ILE A 7 -13.45 -35.47 -4.35
CA ILE A 7 -14.19 -35.61 -3.09
C ILE A 7 -15.04 -36.88 -3.11
N ASP A 8 -15.70 -37.18 -4.23
CA ASP A 8 -16.40 -38.47 -4.41
C ASP A 8 -15.47 -39.65 -4.16
N ASN A 9 -14.27 -39.64 -4.74
CA ASN A 9 -13.29 -40.68 -4.52
C ASN A 9 -12.78 -40.77 -3.10
N GLN A 10 -12.64 -39.64 -2.39
CA GLN A 10 -12.32 -39.62 -0.94
C GLN A 10 -13.44 -40.24 -0.11
N LEU A 11 -14.70 -39.98 -0.45
CA LEU A 11 -15.84 -40.63 0.21
C LEU A 11 -15.89 -42.11 -0.05
N ARG A 12 -15.68 -42.55 -1.32
CA ARG A 12 -15.60 -43.97 -1.70
C ARG A 12 -14.47 -44.68 -1.00
N GLY A 13 -13.30 -44.01 -0.86
CA GLY A 13 -12.14 -44.54 -0.16
C GLY A 13 -12.33 -44.69 1.35
N ARG A 14 -13.47 -44.32 1.90
CA ARG A 14 -13.82 -44.60 3.32
C ARG A 14 -14.39 -46.02 3.51
N ALA A 15 -14.85 -46.66 2.43
CA ALA A 15 -15.23 -48.08 2.43
C ALA A 15 -14.02 -48.93 2.07
N GLY A 16 -13.89 -50.11 2.66
CA GLY A 16 -12.79 -51.06 2.36
C GLY A 16 -11.41 -50.58 2.80
N ARG A 17 -11.27 -49.91 3.93
CA ARG A 17 -9.98 -49.49 4.47
C ARG A 17 -9.14 -50.65 4.89
N GLN A 18 -7.81 -50.56 4.67
CA GLN A 18 -6.81 -51.58 5.01
C GLN A 18 -7.06 -52.93 4.31
N GLY A 19 -7.79 -52.94 3.18
CA GLY A 19 -8.08 -54.14 2.44
C GLY A 19 -9.37 -54.87 2.86
N ASP A 20 -10.10 -54.33 3.80
CA ASP A 20 -11.40 -54.88 4.18
C ASP A 20 -12.43 -54.79 3.03
N PRO A 21 -13.35 -55.73 2.91
CA PRO A 21 -14.42 -55.67 1.92
C PRO A 21 -15.31 -54.42 2.18
N GLY A 22 -15.53 -53.63 1.17
CA GLY A 22 -16.37 -52.45 1.28
C GLY A 22 -17.16 -52.16 0.01
N THR A 23 -18.36 -51.63 0.17
CA THR A 23 -19.23 -51.20 -0.94
C THR A 23 -19.65 -49.75 -0.75
N SER A 24 -19.65 -49.02 -1.85
CA SER A 24 -20.14 -47.64 -1.87
C SER A 24 -21.04 -47.41 -3.08
N ARG A 25 -22.15 -46.72 -2.90
CA ARG A 25 -23.07 -46.36 -3.97
C ARG A 25 -23.51 -44.92 -3.82
N PHE A 26 -23.52 -44.18 -4.92
CA PHE A 26 -24.07 -42.84 -4.99
C PHE A 26 -25.47 -42.84 -5.57
N TYR A 27 -26.37 -42.10 -4.94
CA TYR A 27 -27.70 -41.81 -5.46
C TYR A 27 -27.71 -40.34 -5.85
N LEU A 28 -28.22 -40.01 -7.02
CA LEU A 28 -28.26 -38.67 -7.59
C LEU A 28 -29.64 -38.44 -8.19
N SER A 29 -30.23 -37.27 -7.94
CA SER A 29 -31.45 -36.82 -8.61
C SER A 29 -31.10 -36.06 -9.89
N THR A 30 -32.01 -36.11 -10.86
CA THR A 30 -31.93 -35.24 -12.05
C THR A 30 -32.15 -33.76 -11.72
N GLU A 31 -32.69 -33.45 -10.52
CA GLU A 31 -32.92 -32.11 -9.99
C GLU A 31 -31.74 -31.57 -9.21
N ASP A 32 -30.74 -32.41 -8.89
CA ASP A 32 -29.51 -31.95 -8.23
C ASP A 32 -28.80 -30.89 -9.07
N ASP A 33 -28.19 -29.90 -8.42
CA ASP A 33 -27.54 -28.75 -9.09
C ASP A 33 -26.50 -29.16 -10.13
N LEU A 34 -25.75 -30.21 -9.87
CA LEU A 34 -24.78 -30.75 -10.81
C LEU A 34 -25.46 -31.15 -12.15
N MET A 35 -26.61 -31.79 -12.07
CA MET A 35 -27.36 -32.26 -13.24
C MET A 35 -28.15 -31.13 -13.89
N ARG A 36 -28.75 -30.26 -13.09
CA ARG A 36 -29.54 -29.13 -13.56
C ARG A 36 -28.67 -28.12 -14.37
N LEU A 37 -27.48 -27.82 -13.90
CA LEU A 37 -26.61 -26.78 -14.50
C LEU A 37 -25.76 -27.32 -15.65
N PHE A 38 -25.34 -28.58 -15.61
CA PHE A 38 -24.34 -29.12 -16.56
C PHE A 38 -24.77 -30.36 -17.34
N GLY A 39 -25.83 -31.05 -16.91
CA GLY A 39 -26.35 -32.27 -17.53
C GLY A 39 -27.76 -32.16 -18.15
N GLY A 40 -28.45 -31.04 -17.92
CA GLY A 40 -29.89 -30.90 -18.03
C GLY A 40 -30.54 -31.33 -19.34
N ASP A 41 -30.09 -30.88 -20.52
CA ASP A 41 -30.80 -31.10 -21.77
C ASP A 41 -30.62 -32.55 -22.30
N ARG A 42 -29.40 -33.08 -22.18
CA ARG A 42 -29.12 -34.49 -22.59
C ARG A 42 -29.82 -35.48 -21.67
N MET A 43 -29.87 -35.18 -20.36
CA MET A 43 -30.53 -36.03 -19.39
C MET A 43 -32.03 -36.04 -19.62
N LYS A 44 -32.68 -34.87 -19.80
CA LYS A 44 -34.10 -34.74 -20.10
C LYS A 44 -34.48 -35.54 -21.38
N SER A 45 -33.67 -35.43 -22.42
CA SER A 45 -33.89 -36.18 -23.68
C SER A 45 -33.83 -37.69 -23.48
N ILE A 46 -32.88 -38.18 -22.67
CA ILE A 46 -32.75 -39.61 -22.38
C ILE A 46 -33.91 -40.09 -21.50
N MET A 47 -34.27 -39.33 -20.46
CA MET A 47 -35.39 -39.68 -19.57
C MET A 47 -36.72 -39.73 -20.34
N SER A 48 -36.97 -38.76 -21.22
CA SER A 48 -38.18 -38.77 -22.06
C SER A 48 -38.23 -39.95 -23.05
N THR A 49 -37.07 -40.42 -23.52
CA THR A 49 -36.97 -41.58 -24.43
C THR A 49 -37.17 -42.90 -23.71
N LEU A 50 -36.68 -42.98 -22.45
CA LEU A 50 -36.77 -44.22 -21.66
C LEU A 50 -38.16 -44.46 -21.04
N LYS A 51 -39.06 -43.47 -21.01
CA LYS A 51 -40.41 -43.58 -20.45
C LYS A 51 -40.44 -44.24 -19.05
N VAL A 52 -39.46 -43.96 -18.20
CA VAL A 52 -39.32 -44.54 -16.87
C VAL A 52 -40.12 -43.72 -15.88
N SER A 53 -40.75 -44.39 -14.90
CA SER A 53 -41.44 -43.71 -13.78
C SER A 53 -40.45 -42.97 -12.91
N ASP A 54 -40.82 -41.78 -12.39
CA ASP A 54 -39.97 -40.88 -11.61
C ASP A 54 -39.37 -41.54 -10.35
N ASP A 55 -39.98 -42.56 -9.82
CA ASP A 55 -39.54 -43.28 -8.62
C ASP A 55 -38.63 -44.48 -8.86
N THR A 56 -38.28 -44.78 -10.14
CA THR A 56 -37.50 -45.96 -10.46
C THR A 56 -36.02 -45.64 -10.54
N PRO A 57 -35.13 -46.28 -9.73
CA PRO A 57 -33.69 -46.05 -9.83
C PRO A 57 -33.14 -46.62 -11.14
N ILE A 58 -32.48 -45.79 -11.90
CA ILE A 58 -31.92 -46.15 -13.20
C ILE A 58 -30.42 -46.35 -13.06
N GLU A 59 -29.96 -47.60 -13.35
CA GLU A 59 -28.53 -47.89 -13.45
C GLU A 59 -28.17 -48.07 -14.92
N ASN A 60 -27.48 -47.08 -15.48
CA ASN A 60 -27.05 -47.12 -16.87
C ASN A 60 -25.66 -46.48 -17.01
N LYS A 61 -24.75 -47.17 -17.73
CA LYS A 61 -23.40 -46.68 -18.02
C LYS A 61 -23.41 -45.33 -18.73
N MET A 62 -24.42 -45.06 -19.57
CA MET A 62 -24.58 -43.81 -20.28
C MET A 62 -24.86 -42.64 -19.30
N LEU A 63 -25.67 -42.86 -18.27
CA LEU A 63 -25.95 -41.90 -17.22
C LEU A 63 -24.70 -41.60 -16.37
N THR A 64 -23.93 -42.64 -16.05
CA THR A 64 -22.65 -42.48 -15.35
C THR A 64 -21.69 -41.59 -16.14
N ASN A 65 -21.56 -41.78 -17.44
CA ASN A 65 -20.71 -40.95 -18.29
C ASN A 65 -21.19 -39.50 -18.38
N ILE A 66 -22.52 -39.26 -18.37
CA ILE A 66 -23.07 -37.90 -18.36
C ILE A 66 -22.74 -37.20 -17.03
N ILE A 67 -22.87 -37.89 -15.92
CA ILE A 67 -22.51 -37.35 -14.59
C ILE A 67 -21.02 -37.02 -14.53
N GLU A 68 -20.16 -37.91 -14.99
CA GLU A 68 -18.71 -37.67 -15.03
C GLU A 68 -18.35 -36.49 -15.92
N SER A 69 -18.93 -36.40 -17.11
CA SER A 69 -18.73 -35.25 -18.02
C SER A 69 -19.23 -33.92 -17.40
N SER A 70 -20.32 -33.96 -16.64
CA SER A 70 -20.83 -32.80 -15.94
C SER A 70 -19.87 -32.37 -14.83
N GLN A 71 -19.34 -33.31 -14.04
CA GLN A 71 -18.30 -33.01 -13.03
C GLN A 71 -17.03 -32.43 -13.67
N GLU A 72 -16.57 -32.97 -14.78
CA GLU A 72 -15.41 -32.43 -15.51
C GLU A 72 -15.62 -31.00 -15.97
N LYS A 73 -16.81 -30.65 -16.44
CA LYS A 73 -17.14 -29.28 -16.84
C LYS A 73 -17.12 -28.30 -15.63
N VAL A 74 -17.67 -28.73 -14.47
CA VAL A 74 -17.62 -27.94 -13.23
C VAL A 74 -16.20 -27.77 -12.76
N GLU A 75 -15.40 -28.85 -12.75
CA GLU A 75 -13.99 -28.81 -12.36
C GLU A 75 -13.19 -27.87 -13.29
N ALA A 76 -13.41 -27.95 -14.59
CA ALA A 76 -12.74 -27.07 -15.57
C ALA A 76 -13.12 -25.61 -15.38
N ARG A 77 -14.41 -25.30 -15.11
CA ARG A 77 -14.87 -23.95 -14.80
C ARG A 77 -14.22 -23.41 -13.53
N ASN A 78 -14.26 -24.20 -12.45
CA ASN A 78 -13.69 -23.81 -11.16
C ASN A 78 -12.16 -23.65 -11.24
N PHE A 79 -11.50 -24.51 -12.04
CA PHE A 79 -10.07 -24.37 -12.33
C PHE A 79 -9.77 -23.07 -13.08
N GLY A 80 -10.58 -22.74 -14.11
CA GLY A 80 -10.43 -21.47 -14.84
C GLY A 80 -10.58 -20.25 -13.95
N ILE A 81 -11.59 -20.24 -13.07
CA ILE A 81 -11.79 -19.15 -12.10
C ILE A 81 -10.57 -19.01 -11.18
N ARG A 82 -10.10 -20.11 -10.58
CA ARG A 82 -8.91 -20.08 -9.70
C ARG A 82 -7.66 -19.64 -10.44
N LYS A 83 -7.47 -20.12 -11.67
CA LYS A 83 -6.34 -19.69 -12.51
C LYS A 83 -6.34 -18.19 -12.74
N ASN A 84 -7.49 -17.62 -13.07
CA ASN A 84 -7.61 -16.17 -13.28
C ASN A 84 -7.30 -15.41 -12.00
N VAL A 85 -7.85 -15.81 -10.84
CA VAL A 85 -7.56 -15.17 -9.55
C VAL A 85 -6.06 -15.17 -9.28
N LEU A 86 -5.38 -16.31 -9.45
CA LEU A 86 -3.93 -16.41 -9.26
C LEU A 86 -3.14 -15.49 -10.20
N GLN A 87 -3.59 -15.32 -11.45
CA GLN A 87 -2.91 -14.46 -12.41
C GLN A 87 -2.98 -12.95 -12.03
N TYR A 88 -4.10 -12.52 -11.41
CA TYR A 88 -4.20 -11.17 -10.84
C TYR A 88 -3.36 -11.03 -9.56
N ASP A 89 -3.42 -12.01 -8.68
CA ASP A 89 -2.67 -11.99 -7.42
C ASP A 89 -1.15 -12.02 -7.63
N ASP A 90 -0.66 -12.69 -8.67
CA ASP A 90 0.76 -12.74 -9.03
C ASP A 90 1.33 -11.34 -9.30
N VAL A 91 0.56 -10.44 -9.91
CA VAL A 91 0.99 -9.05 -10.17
C VAL A 91 1.21 -8.33 -8.86
N MET A 92 0.19 -8.33 -8.00
CA MET A 92 0.26 -7.68 -6.69
C MET A 92 1.34 -8.26 -5.77
N ASN A 93 1.55 -9.59 -5.83
CA ASN A 93 2.59 -10.24 -5.03
C ASN A 93 3.99 -9.80 -5.45
N LYS A 94 4.27 -9.70 -6.74
CA LYS A 94 5.57 -9.19 -7.23
C LYS A 94 5.83 -7.75 -6.82
N GLN A 95 4.83 -6.89 -6.95
CA GLN A 95 4.92 -5.49 -6.50
C GLN A 95 5.16 -5.41 -4.99
N ARG A 96 4.43 -6.23 -4.20
CA ARG A 96 4.61 -6.33 -2.76
C ARG A 96 6.02 -6.79 -2.37
N GLU A 97 6.56 -7.80 -3.04
CA GLU A 97 7.92 -8.27 -2.78
C GLU A 97 8.97 -7.16 -2.98
N ILE A 98 8.81 -6.33 -4.01
CA ILE A 98 9.69 -5.20 -4.28
C ILE A 98 9.59 -4.17 -3.15
N ILE A 99 8.37 -3.70 -2.84
CA ILE A 99 8.14 -2.66 -1.82
C ILE A 99 8.56 -3.13 -0.43
N TYR A 100 8.19 -4.35 -0.04
CA TYR A 100 8.54 -4.87 1.28
C TYR A 100 10.03 -5.16 1.41
N GLY A 101 10.69 -5.60 0.32
CA GLY A 101 12.13 -5.78 0.31
C GLY A 101 12.87 -4.45 0.56
N GLN A 102 12.48 -3.37 -0.12
CA GLN A 102 13.03 -2.03 0.11
C GLN A 102 12.72 -1.51 1.53
N ARG A 103 11.49 -1.69 1.98
CA ARG A 103 11.07 -1.29 3.33
C ARG A 103 11.87 -1.99 4.43
N ASP A 104 12.13 -3.29 4.27
CA ASP A 104 12.92 -4.07 5.23
C ASP A 104 14.38 -3.62 5.31
N GLN A 105 15.00 -3.23 4.18
CA GLN A 105 16.33 -2.65 4.16
C GLN A 105 16.39 -1.37 5.01
N VAL A 106 15.46 -0.46 4.81
CA VAL A 106 15.36 0.80 5.58
C VAL A 106 15.12 0.52 7.08
N LEU A 107 14.25 -0.44 7.42
CA LEU A 107 13.96 -0.80 8.82
C LEU A 107 15.15 -1.47 9.52
N ASN A 108 15.97 -2.21 8.79
CA ASN A 108 17.16 -2.86 9.34
C ASN A 108 18.33 -1.88 9.58
N GLY A 109 18.12 -0.59 9.34
CA GLY A 109 19.08 0.46 9.67
C GLY A 109 20.15 0.69 8.60
N GLU A 110 19.90 0.30 7.36
CA GLU A 110 20.74 0.72 6.25
C GLU A 110 20.68 2.25 6.11
N ASN A 111 21.84 2.86 5.87
CA ASN A 111 21.92 4.29 5.64
C ASN A 111 21.25 4.62 4.30
N VAL A 112 20.20 5.42 4.34
CA VAL A 112 19.40 5.78 3.14
C VAL A 112 19.83 7.10 2.50
N HIS A 113 20.82 7.77 3.07
CA HIS A 113 21.28 9.09 2.62
C HIS A 113 21.65 9.11 1.12
N ASP A 114 22.51 8.18 0.69
CA ASP A 114 22.94 8.12 -0.71
C ASP A 114 21.78 7.81 -1.66
N ASP A 115 20.84 7.00 -1.21
CA ASP A 115 19.62 6.68 -1.96
C ASP A 115 18.71 7.91 -2.10
N ILE A 116 18.57 8.72 -1.06
CA ILE A 116 17.79 9.97 -1.10
C ILE A 116 18.45 10.99 -2.05
N ILE A 117 19.77 11.14 -2.00
CA ILE A 117 20.50 12.01 -2.94
C ILE A 117 20.32 11.52 -4.38
N LYS A 118 20.31 10.21 -4.60
CA LYS A 118 20.02 9.65 -5.92
C LYS A 118 18.57 9.92 -6.32
N MET A 119 17.60 9.67 -5.44
CA MET A 119 16.18 9.97 -5.69
C MET A 119 15.95 11.43 -6.05
N LEU A 120 16.68 12.36 -5.38
CA LEU A 120 16.63 13.79 -5.68
C LEU A 120 17.08 14.09 -7.11
N LYS A 121 18.20 13.50 -7.55
CA LYS A 121 18.72 13.70 -8.90
C LYS A 121 17.79 13.10 -9.95
N ASP A 122 17.35 11.86 -9.72
CA ASP A 122 16.44 11.16 -10.63
C ASP A 122 15.10 11.91 -10.77
N THR A 123 14.54 12.40 -9.68
CA THR A 123 13.28 13.18 -9.67
C THR A 123 13.45 14.50 -10.44
N ILE A 124 14.58 15.19 -10.28
CA ILE A 124 14.84 16.43 -11.02
C ILE A 124 15.00 16.14 -12.52
N GLU A 125 15.71 15.10 -12.88
CA GLU A 125 15.92 14.71 -14.28
C GLU A 125 14.60 14.32 -14.96
N GLU A 126 13.76 13.51 -14.27
CA GLU A 126 12.44 13.13 -14.75
C GLU A 126 11.52 14.37 -14.92
N ASN A 127 11.43 15.23 -13.92
CA ASN A 127 10.60 16.43 -13.96
C ASN A 127 11.05 17.41 -15.04
N VAL A 128 12.35 17.67 -15.16
CA VAL A 128 12.87 18.53 -16.22
C VAL A 128 12.55 17.95 -17.60
N SER A 129 12.63 16.62 -17.75
CA SER A 129 12.36 15.93 -19.02
C SER A 129 10.92 16.10 -19.51
N LEU A 130 9.97 16.37 -18.60
CA LEU A 130 8.57 16.65 -18.97
C LEU A 130 8.38 18.01 -19.63
N TYR A 131 9.21 19.01 -19.29
CA TYR A 131 9.07 20.39 -19.73
C TYR A 131 10.11 20.82 -20.74
N VAL A 132 11.29 20.16 -20.73
CA VAL A 132 12.47 20.48 -21.54
C VAL A 132 12.84 19.27 -22.39
N ASN A 133 12.75 19.41 -23.72
CA ASN A 133 13.05 18.34 -24.65
C ASN A 133 14.07 18.82 -25.69
N ASP A 134 15.20 18.13 -25.83
CA ASP A 134 16.26 18.45 -26.78
C ASP A 134 15.82 18.34 -28.27
N HIS A 135 14.70 17.66 -28.54
CA HIS A 135 14.18 17.48 -29.90
C HIS A 135 13.27 18.60 -30.40
N ILE A 136 12.95 19.58 -29.54
CA ILE A 136 12.12 20.74 -29.90
C ILE A 136 12.91 22.04 -29.77
N LEU A 137 12.44 23.09 -30.45
CA LEU A 137 13.09 24.41 -30.35
C LEU A 137 13.08 24.88 -28.88
N ARG A 138 14.20 25.42 -28.41
CA ARG A 138 14.39 25.91 -27.04
C ARG A 138 13.36 26.96 -26.63
N GLU A 139 12.90 27.79 -27.57
CA GLU A 139 11.82 28.76 -27.38
C GLU A 139 10.46 28.10 -27.01
N SER A 140 10.32 26.80 -27.34
CA SER A 140 9.11 26.01 -27.04
C SER A 140 9.20 25.27 -25.70
N TRP A 141 10.30 25.40 -24.97
CA TRP A 141 10.44 24.81 -23.63
C TRP A 141 9.49 25.47 -22.63
N ASN A 142 8.79 24.68 -21.86
CA ASN A 142 7.82 25.21 -20.88
C ASN A 142 8.50 25.52 -19.53
N LEU A 143 9.44 26.45 -19.56
CA LEU A 143 10.18 26.88 -18.35
C LEU A 143 9.28 27.54 -17.30
N ALA A 144 8.16 28.14 -17.71
CA ALA A 144 7.20 28.74 -16.79
C ALA A 144 6.53 27.68 -15.90
N SER A 145 6.12 26.55 -16.47
CA SER A 145 5.56 25.43 -15.71
C SER A 145 6.63 24.75 -14.85
N LEU A 146 7.85 24.58 -15.38
CA LEU A 146 8.97 24.02 -14.61
C LEU A 146 9.29 24.90 -13.38
N LYS A 147 9.26 26.21 -13.54
CA LYS A 147 9.46 27.17 -12.44
C LYS A 147 8.38 27.04 -11.35
N GLU A 148 7.11 26.92 -11.73
CA GLU A 148 6.03 26.70 -10.76
C GLU A 148 6.20 25.36 -10.02
N THR A 149 6.68 24.30 -10.70
CA THR A 149 6.97 23.01 -10.08
C THR A 149 8.04 23.12 -9.00
N TYR A 150 9.07 23.97 -9.19
CA TYR A 150 10.17 24.16 -8.24
C TYR A 150 10.09 25.44 -7.39
N LYS A 151 8.97 26.14 -7.39
CA LYS A 151 8.73 27.34 -6.57
C LYS A 151 8.89 27.10 -5.07
N TRP A 152 8.62 25.89 -4.62
CA TRP A 152 8.84 25.48 -3.24
C TRP A 152 10.32 25.35 -2.87
N LEU A 153 11.17 25.04 -3.84
CA LEU A 153 12.64 24.93 -3.68
C LEU A 153 13.32 26.30 -3.77
N VAL A 154 12.98 27.05 -4.79
CA VAL A 154 13.55 28.39 -5.05
C VAL A 154 12.42 29.39 -5.24
N PRO A 155 12.06 30.16 -4.19
CA PRO A 155 10.99 31.16 -4.27
C PRO A 155 11.38 32.42 -5.06
N ASP A 156 12.57 32.48 -5.65
CA ASP A 156 13.06 33.62 -6.39
C ASP A 156 12.27 33.81 -7.71
N LYS A 157 11.90 35.09 -7.98
CA LYS A 157 11.15 35.46 -9.18
C LYS A 157 11.98 35.36 -10.47
N ASP A 158 13.29 35.46 -10.34
CA ASP A 158 14.23 35.43 -11.47
C ASP A 158 14.81 34.01 -11.75
N PHE A 159 14.44 33.03 -10.92
CA PHE A 159 14.82 31.63 -11.12
C PHE A 159 14.23 31.06 -12.40
N LEU A 160 15.03 30.41 -13.23
CA LEU A 160 14.66 29.85 -14.56
C LEU A 160 14.10 30.89 -15.54
N VAL A 161 14.51 32.14 -15.40
CA VAL A 161 14.23 33.22 -16.35
C VAL A 161 15.52 33.50 -17.13
N PHE A 162 15.51 33.26 -18.44
CA PHE A 162 16.66 33.45 -19.30
C PHE A 162 16.32 34.43 -20.42
N THR A 163 17.28 35.21 -20.83
CA THR A 163 17.19 36.03 -22.06
C THR A 163 17.30 35.14 -23.30
N GLY A 164 16.84 35.61 -24.46
CA GLY A 164 16.92 34.81 -25.70
C GLY A 164 18.32 34.31 -26.02
N ASP A 165 19.32 35.17 -25.87
CA ASP A 165 20.74 34.81 -26.15
C ASP A 165 21.33 33.82 -25.13
N GLU A 166 20.84 33.81 -23.90
CA GLU A 166 21.20 32.82 -22.88
C GLU A 166 20.49 31.48 -23.14
N LEU A 167 19.21 31.51 -23.49
CA LEU A 167 18.43 30.32 -23.80
C LEU A 167 19.01 29.52 -24.96
N ASP A 168 19.56 30.21 -25.97
CA ASP A 168 20.20 29.58 -27.15
C ASP A 168 21.47 28.80 -26.82
N LYS A 169 22.10 29.08 -25.68
CA LYS A 169 23.34 28.42 -25.23
C LYS A 169 23.09 27.30 -24.20
N LEU A 170 21.88 27.26 -23.63
CA LEU A 170 21.52 26.30 -22.58
C LEU A 170 21.13 24.95 -23.19
N ASP A 171 21.65 23.89 -22.60
CA ASP A 171 21.22 22.52 -22.85
C ASP A 171 20.30 22.03 -21.68
N LYS A 172 19.54 20.97 -21.95
CA LYS A 172 18.72 20.32 -20.90
C LYS A 172 19.53 19.96 -19.67
N LYS A 173 20.78 19.54 -19.86
CA LYS A 173 21.72 19.18 -18.79
C LYS A 173 22.05 20.36 -17.88
N ASP A 174 22.22 21.54 -18.45
CA ASP A 174 22.52 22.76 -17.68
C ASP A 174 21.36 23.12 -16.72
N ILE A 175 20.11 22.94 -17.19
CA ILE A 175 18.91 23.16 -16.35
C ILE A 175 18.82 22.12 -15.23
N ILE A 176 19.06 20.85 -15.54
CA ILE A 176 19.11 19.77 -14.53
C ILE A 176 20.18 20.09 -13.48
N GLU A 177 21.38 20.44 -13.90
CA GLU A 177 22.48 20.76 -13.01
C GLU A 177 22.19 21.98 -12.15
N LEU A 178 21.60 23.03 -12.71
CA LEU A 178 21.23 24.24 -11.97
C LEU A 178 20.20 23.94 -10.87
N ILE A 179 19.15 23.18 -11.16
CA ILE A 179 18.15 22.80 -10.17
C ILE A 179 18.74 21.85 -9.14
N THR A 180 19.54 20.87 -9.58
CA THR A 180 20.19 19.90 -8.71
C THR A 180 21.13 20.57 -7.72
N ASN A 181 21.95 21.51 -8.18
CA ASN A 181 22.86 22.25 -7.30
C ASN A 181 22.10 23.05 -6.24
N LYS A 182 21.00 23.70 -6.62
CA LYS A 182 20.16 24.42 -5.66
C LYS A 182 19.52 23.50 -4.63
N ALA A 183 19.08 22.32 -5.05
CA ALA A 183 18.51 21.33 -4.13
C ALA A 183 19.58 20.76 -3.18
N LEU A 184 20.79 20.48 -3.68
CA LEU A 184 21.91 20.00 -2.87
C LEU A 184 22.43 21.06 -1.90
N ASP A 185 22.45 22.34 -2.30
CA ASP A 185 22.81 23.44 -1.41
C ASP A 185 21.80 23.54 -0.24
N LEU A 186 20.50 23.50 -0.53
CA LEU A 186 19.47 23.45 0.49
C LEU A 186 19.58 22.22 1.41
N TYR A 187 19.92 21.08 0.82
CA TYR A 187 20.11 19.84 1.57
C TYR A 187 21.28 19.97 2.57
N LYS A 188 22.44 20.52 2.13
CA LYS A 188 23.59 20.79 2.98
C LYS A 188 23.26 21.81 4.10
N GLU A 189 22.54 22.89 3.78
CA GLU A 189 22.06 23.81 4.81
C GLU A 189 21.22 23.09 5.87
N ASN A 190 20.41 22.11 5.48
CA ASN A 190 19.60 21.34 6.39
C ASN A 190 20.45 20.41 7.28
N GLU A 191 21.52 19.80 6.74
CA GLU A 191 22.49 19.02 7.51
C GLU A 191 23.26 19.85 8.56
N GLU A 192 23.52 21.12 8.27
CA GLU A 192 24.14 22.03 9.23
C GLU A 192 23.19 22.46 10.37
N VAL A 193 21.88 22.45 10.10
CA VAL A 193 20.82 22.86 11.07
C VAL A 193 20.41 21.71 11.99
N LEU A 194 20.47 20.49 11.51
CA LEU A 194 20.14 19.27 12.26
C LEU A 194 21.42 18.48 12.54
N ASP A 195 21.48 17.85 13.72
CA ASP A 195 22.50 16.85 14.00
C ASP A 195 22.37 15.64 13.06
N ALA A 196 23.50 14.98 12.73
CA ALA A 196 23.54 13.89 11.77
C ALA A 196 22.58 12.74 12.13
N GLU A 197 22.46 12.39 13.41
CA GLU A 197 21.56 11.33 13.89
C GLU A 197 20.09 11.69 13.64
N THR A 198 19.70 12.93 13.92
CA THR A 198 18.33 13.41 13.65
C THR A 198 18.02 13.47 12.16
N MET A 199 19.01 13.84 11.33
CA MET A 199 18.85 13.89 9.88
C MET A 199 18.62 12.48 9.31
N GLU A 200 19.43 11.51 9.71
CA GLU A 200 19.31 10.12 9.30
C GLU A 200 17.97 9.50 9.72
N GLU A 201 17.55 9.75 10.97
CA GLU A 201 16.26 9.28 11.46
C GLU A 201 15.10 9.93 10.69
N MET A 202 15.18 11.22 10.41
CA MET A 202 14.19 11.95 9.64
C MET A 202 14.07 11.39 8.20
N GLU A 203 15.17 11.14 7.52
CA GLU A 203 15.23 10.56 6.19
C GLU A 203 14.51 9.21 6.16
N ARG A 204 14.84 8.35 7.12
CA ARG A 204 14.22 7.03 7.27
C ARG A 204 12.72 7.11 7.51
N VAL A 205 12.30 7.99 8.43
CA VAL A 205 10.89 8.18 8.77
C VAL A 205 10.09 8.70 7.59
N TYR A 206 10.61 9.68 6.85
CA TYR A 206 9.88 10.24 5.71
C TYR A 206 9.83 9.29 4.53
N LEU A 207 10.91 8.55 4.25
CA LEU A 207 10.89 7.52 3.22
C LEU A 207 9.84 6.44 3.55
N LEU A 208 9.86 5.90 4.77
CA LEU A 208 8.87 4.90 5.20
C LEU A 208 7.44 5.42 5.14
N LYS A 209 7.22 6.67 5.58
CA LYS A 209 5.90 7.30 5.53
C LYS A 209 5.40 7.46 4.09
N SER A 210 6.25 7.92 3.18
CA SER A 210 5.89 8.05 1.76
C SER A 210 5.56 6.70 1.16
N VAL A 211 6.40 5.69 1.41
CA VAL A 211 6.15 4.31 0.95
C VAL A 211 4.83 3.79 1.48
N ASP A 212 4.58 3.87 2.79
CA ASP A 212 3.36 3.34 3.40
C ASP A 212 2.10 4.04 2.85
N THR A 213 2.14 5.36 2.67
CA THR A 213 1.00 6.13 2.13
C THR A 213 0.69 5.74 0.70
N HIS A 214 1.67 5.84 -0.21
CA HIS A 214 1.45 5.57 -1.63
C HIS A 214 1.17 4.08 -1.91
N TRP A 215 1.76 3.18 -1.12
CA TRP A 215 1.47 1.75 -1.25
C TRP A 215 0.03 1.40 -0.87
N MET A 216 -0.53 2.01 0.17
CA MET A 216 -1.94 1.81 0.53
C MET A 216 -2.87 2.32 -0.56
N ASP A 217 -2.62 3.52 -1.09
CA ASP A 217 -3.41 4.10 -2.18
C ASP A 217 -3.31 3.24 -3.46
N HIS A 218 -2.12 2.69 -3.74
CA HIS A 218 -1.90 1.80 -4.87
C HIS A 218 -2.66 0.48 -4.76
N ILE A 219 -2.71 -0.13 -3.57
CA ILE A 219 -3.51 -1.35 -3.35
C ILE A 219 -4.98 -1.09 -3.68
N ASP A 220 -5.54 0.03 -3.20
CA ASP A 220 -6.92 0.41 -3.47
C ASP A 220 -7.16 0.69 -4.95
N ALA A 221 -6.25 1.37 -5.62
CA ALA A 221 -6.32 1.65 -7.05
C ALA A 221 -6.25 0.37 -7.89
N MET A 222 -5.39 -0.58 -7.54
CA MET A 222 -5.28 -1.88 -8.20
C MET A 222 -6.53 -2.75 -8.00
N GLU A 223 -7.19 -2.68 -6.85
CA GLU A 223 -8.47 -3.37 -6.64
C GLU A 223 -9.59 -2.75 -7.49
N GLN A 224 -9.63 -1.42 -7.63
CA GLN A 224 -10.56 -0.73 -8.54
C GLN A 224 -10.28 -1.08 -10.00
N LEU A 225 -9.00 -1.14 -10.41
CA LEU A 225 -8.60 -1.59 -11.73
C LEU A 225 -9.11 -3.00 -12.00
N LYS A 226 -8.93 -3.93 -11.05
CA LYS A 226 -9.37 -5.33 -11.16
C LYS A 226 -10.89 -5.43 -11.40
N GLN A 227 -11.67 -4.57 -10.75
CA GLN A 227 -13.13 -4.53 -10.93
C GLN A 227 -13.52 -3.96 -12.31
N SER A 228 -12.81 -2.96 -12.80
CA SER A 228 -13.12 -2.27 -14.06
C SER A 228 -12.60 -2.98 -15.30
N ILE A 229 -11.52 -3.74 -15.18
CA ILE A 229 -10.80 -4.36 -16.32
C ILE A 229 -11.65 -5.41 -17.05
N TYR A 230 -12.71 -5.93 -16.42
CA TYR A 230 -13.66 -6.84 -17.06
C TYR A 230 -14.29 -6.23 -18.32
N LEU A 231 -14.41 -4.92 -18.37
CA LEU A 231 -14.94 -4.20 -19.52
C LEU A 231 -14.01 -4.26 -20.74
N ALA A 232 -12.72 -4.49 -20.54
CA ALA A 232 -11.74 -4.66 -21.61
C ALA A 232 -12.04 -5.88 -22.50
N SER A 233 -12.72 -6.90 -21.96
CA SER A 233 -13.13 -8.08 -22.72
C SER A 233 -14.09 -7.75 -23.87
N TYR A 234 -14.89 -6.69 -23.77
CA TYR A 234 -15.74 -6.22 -24.86
C TYR A 234 -14.92 -5.66 -26.03
N GLY A 235 -13.71 -5.17 -25.79
CA GLY A 235 -12.75 -4.70 -26.79
C GLY A 235 -11.86 -5.80 -27.38
N GLN A 236 -12.18 -7.08 -27.18
CA GLN A 236 -11.40 -8.24 -27.63
C GLN A 236 -9.97 -8.29 -27.06
N LYS A 237 -9.69 -7.58 -25.96
CA LYS A 237 -8.42 -7.63 -25.22
C LYS A 237 -8.52 -8.67 -24.10
N ASP A 238 -7.41 -9.35 -23.83
CA ASP A 238 -7.32 -10.22 -22.66
C ASP A 238 -7.26 -9.38 -21.38
N PRO A 239 -8.27 -9.49 -20.48
CA PRO A 239 -8.31 -8.67 -19.26
C PRO A 239 -7.09 -8.85 -18.36
N VAL A 240 -6.48 -10.04 -18.34
CA VAL A 240 -5.29 -10.30 -17.51
C VAL A 240 -4.06 -9.60 -18.08
N VAL A 241 -3.91 -9.56 -19.40
CA VAL A 241 -2.81 -8.85 -20.06
C VAL A 241 -2.95 -7.36 -19.86
N GLU A 242 -4.15 -6.81 -20.04
CA GLU A 242 -4.41 -5.38 -19.84
C GLU A 242 -4.20 -4.97 -18.38
N TYR A 243 -4.63 -5.80 -17.42
CA TYR A 243 -4.37 -5.59 -15.99
C TYR A 243 -2.88 -5.51 -15.67
N LYS A 244 -2.06 -6.37 -16.29
CA LYS A 244 -0.60 -6.35 -16.12
C LYS A 244 0.03 -5.08 -16.66
N LEU A 245 -0.40 -4.64 -17.84
CA LEU A 245 0.16 -3.44 -18.48
C LEU A 245 -0.20 -2.18 -17.67
N VAL A 246 -1.49 -1.97 -17.42
CA VAL A 246 -1.94 -0.81 -16.64
C VAL A 246 -1.41 -0.85 -15.22
N GLY A 247 -1.38 -2.03 -14.58
CA GLY A 247 -0.84 -2.18 -13.23
C GLY A 247 0.67 -1.95 -13.15
N PHE A 248 1.42 -2.18 -14.23
CA PHE A 248 2.83 -1.80 -14.31
C PHE A 248 2.99 -0.28 -14.37
N ASP A 249 2.23 0.38 -15.26
CA ASP A 249 2.27 1.85 -15.39
C ASP A 249 1.89 2.53 -14.06
N MET A 250 0.83 2.06 -13.39
CA MET A 250 0.40 2.57 -12.08
C MET A 250 1.46 2.35 -10.99
N PHE A 251 2.20 1.24 -11.05
CA PHE A 251 3.28 0.97 -10.10
C PHE A 251 4.47 1.91 -10.31
N ASP A 252 4.85 2.16 -11.56
CA ASP A 252 5.90 3.12 -11.89
C ASP A 252 5.53 4.56 -11.47
N GLU A 253 4.28 4.98 -11.70
CA GLU A 253 3.75 6.26 -11.20
C GLU A 253 3.81 6.35 -9.66
N MET A 254 3.46 5.29 -8.96
CA MET A 254 3.57 5.23 -7.49
C MET A 254 5.03 5.37 -7.04
N ILE A 255 5.98 4.67 -7.66
CA ILE A 255 7.41 4.77 -7.32
C ILE A 255 7.93 6.20 -7.56
N ALA A 256 7.52 6.84 -8.66
CA ALA A 256 7.86 8.24 -8.92
C ALA A 256 7.28 9.17 -7.85
N ALA A 257 6.02 8.97 -7.43
CA ALA A 257 5.39 9.75 -6.36
C ALA A 257 6.07 9.56 -5.00
N ILE A 258 6.48 8.34 -4.64
CA ILE A 258 7.26 8.05 -3.42
C ILE A 258 8.57 8.84 -3.43
N ARG A 259 9.31 8.83 -4.55
CA ARG A 259 10.56 9.57 -4.70
C ARG A 259 10.34 11.08 -4.54
N GLU A 260 9.36 11.61 -5.24
CA GLU A 260 9.05 13.05 -5.22
C GLU A 260 8.67 13.53 -3.81
N ASP A 261 7.77 12.81 -3.14
CA ASP A 261 7.30 13.17 -1.79
C ASP A 261 8.41 13.02 -0.75
N THR A 262 9.22 11.97 -0.84
CA THR A 262 10.38 11.78 0.05
C THR A 262 11.36 12.94 -0.07
N VAL A 263 11.74 13.30 -1.30
CA VAL A 263 12.65 14.42 -1.59
C VAL A 263 12.09 15.74 -1.07
N LYS A 264 10.81 16.04 -1.34
CA LYS A 264 10.15 17.25 -0.84
C LYS A 264 10.15 17.32 0.69
N LEU A 265 9.82 16.22 1.36
CA LEU A 265 9.78 16.16 2.81
C LEU A 265 11.18 16.35 3.41
N CYS A 266 12.21 15.70 2.87
CA CYS A 266 13.58 15.81 3.33
C CYS A 266 14.16 17.23 3.13
N LEU A 267 13.73 17.95 2.09
CA LEU A 267 14.20 19.31 1.84
C LEU A 267 13.43 20.39 2.65
N LEU A 268 12.11 20.21 2.87
CA LEU A 268 11.27 21.25 3.47
C LEU A 268 11.11 21.16 5.00
N GLN A 269 11.19 19.96 5.56
CA GLN A 269 10.87 19.76 6.98
C GLN A 269 12.01 20.04 7.97
N PRO A 270 13.30 19.93 7.64
CA PRO A 270 14.39 20.13 8.59
C PRO A 270 14.32 21.46 9.33
N LYS A 271 14.12 22.56 8.62
CA LYS A 271 13.98 23.90 9.21
C LYS A 271 12.78 24.01 10.16
N ARG A 272 11.71 23.27 9.88
CA ARG A 272 10.53 23.20 10.77
C ARG A 272 10.82 22.40 12.03
N ILE A 273 11.49 21.25 11.87
CA ILE A 273 11.89 20.39 13.00
C ILE A 273 12.84 21.15 13.92
N ALA A 274 13.85 21.81 13.38
CA ALA A 274 14.78 22.63 14.16
C ALA A 274 14.07 23.72 14.98
N ARG A 275 13.08 24.42 14.39
CA ARG A 275 12.27 25.42 15.12
C ARG A 275 11.48 24.79 16.26
N VAL A 276 10.87 23.62 16.02
CA VAL A 276 10.09 22.91 17.06
C VAL A 276 11.01 22.42 18.18
N LYS A 277 12.19 21.87 17.86
CA LYS A 277 13.18 21.46 18.86
C LYS A 277 13.62 22.67 19.71
N ALA A 278 13.99 23.78 19.10
CA ALA A 278 14.39 24.99 19.81
C ALA A 278 13.27 25.52 20.74
N GLN A 279 12.02 25.50 20.32
CA GLN A 279 10.88 25.87 21.16
C GLN A 279 10.68 24.92 22.34
N GLN A 280 10.84 23.63 22.14
CA GLN A 280 10.73 22.61 23.18
C GLN A 280 11.84 22.76 24.22
N GLU A 281 13.07 22.98 23.79
CA GLU A 281 14.21 23.24 24.68
C GLU A 281 14.02 24.50 25.50
N GLU A 282 13.53 25.57 24.91
CA GLU A 282 13.23 26.81 25.62
C GLU A 282 12.13 26.61 26.67
N MET A 283 11.06 25.88 26.29
CA MET A 283 9.99 25.56 27.25
C MET A 283 10.49 24.65 28.39
N ALA A 284 11.40 23.73 28.10
CA ALA A 284 12.01 22.87 29.11
C ALA A 284 12.87 23.68 30.07
N ARG A 285 13.68 24.63 29.57
CA ARG A 285 14.48 25.57 30.40
C ARG A 285 13.60 26.42 31.32
N ILE A 286 12.52 26.99 30.78
CA ILE A 286 11.57 27.79 31.56
C ILE A 286 10.95 26.93 32.69
N ARG A 287 10.55 25.69 32.41
CA ARG A 287 10.01 24.79 33.43
C ARG A 287 11.03 24.45 34.51
N GLU A 288 12.26 24.14 34.13
CA GLU A 288 13.32 23.88 35.11
C GLU A 288 13.63 25.11 36.00
N GLU A 289 13.60 26.32 35.43
CA GLU A 289 13.76 27.55 36.21
C GLU A 289 12.57 27.79 37.16
N GLU A 290 11.35 27.54 36.72
CA GLU A 290 10.15 27.63 37.55
C GLU A 290 10.17 26.62 38.71
N GLU A 291 10.57 25.37 38.44
CA GLU A 291 10.74 24.32 39.46
C GLU A 291 11.83 24.68 40.48
N LYS A 292 12.97 25.23 40.04
CA LYS A 292 14.03 25.73 40.92
C LYS A 292 13.55 26.87 41.80
N LYS A 293 12.86 27.85 41.25
CA LYS A 293 12.26 28.95 42.00
C LYS A 293 11.20 28.48 42.99
N ALA A 294 10.37 27.53 42.63
CA ALA A 294 9.38 26.92 43.53
C ALA A 294 10.04 26.13 44.67
N ALA A 295 11.10 25.40 44.39
CA ALA A 295 11.88 24.67 45.41
C ALA A 295 12.59 25.62 46.39
N GLU A 296 13.16 26.73 45.91
CA GLU A 296 13.77 27.78 46.73
C GLU A 296 12.74 28.49 47.62
N GLN A 297 11.55 28.77 47.12
CA GLN A 297 10.44 29.34 47.87
C GLN A 297 9.91 28.41 48.98
N SER A 298 9.84 27.11 48.68
CA SER A 298 9.42 26.10 49.67
C SER A 298 10.45 25.87 50.78
N SER A 299 11.73 26.01 50.48
CA SER A 299 12.82 25.89 51.47
C SER A 299 12.93 27.11 52.39
N ASN A 300 12.48 28.28 51.95
CA ASN A 300 12.47 29.53 52.74
C ASN A 300 11.21 29.75 53.62
N ALA A 301 10.20 28.89 53.47
CA ALA A 301 9.01 28.90 54.34
C ALA A 301 9.36 28.26 55.68
N LYS A 302 9.67 29.11 56.73
CA LYS A 302 9.83 28.64 58.11
C LYS A 302 8.58 27.89 58.56
N PRO A 303 8.74 26.76 59.26
CA PRO A 303 7.60 26.02 59.81
C PRO A 303 6.93 26.89 60.88
N ASN A 304 5.69 27.30 60.66
CA ASN A 304 4.85 27.94 61.64
C ASN A 304 4.57 26.93 62.77
N GLN A 305 5.09 27.21 63.99
CA GLN A 305 4.81 26.39 65.16
C GLN A 305 3.28 26.43 65.45
N PRO A 306 2.64 25.31 65.74
CA PRO A 306 1.26 25.32 66.21
C PRO A 306 1.22 25.79 67.67
N SER A 307 0.53 26.94 67.93
CA SER A 307 0.19 27.39 69.25
C SER A 307 -0.81 26.43 69.89
N THR A 308 -0.37 25.75 70.92
CA THR A 308 -1.19 24.99 71.88
C THR A 308 -2.15 25.97 72.56
N LYS A 309 -3.45 25.83 72.28
CA LYS A 309 -4.54 26.29 73.16
C LYS A 309 -5.31 25.09 73.64
N GLU A 310 -5.05 24.76 74.91
CA GLU A 310 -5.94 23.96 75.76
C GLU A 310 -7.36 24.46 75.67
N ARG A 311 -8.29 23.58 75.44
CA ARG A 311 -9.71 23.75 75.84
C ARG A 311 -10.28 22.43 76.31
N THR A 312 -10.53 22.46 77.62
CA THR A 312 -11.30 21.54 78.42
C THR A 312 -12.72 21.34 77.92
N GLY A 313 -13.17 20.09 77.95
CA GLY A 313 -14.48 19.63 78.42
C GLY A 313 -15.69 19.77 77.49
N SER A 314 -16.24 18.69 77.12
CA SER A 314 -17.57 18.24 77.57
C SER A 314 -18.20 17.21 76.60
N SER A 315 -18.53 16.11 77.19
CA SER A 315 -19.42 15.02 76.81
C SER A 315 -20.69 15.41 76.07
N THR A 316 -21.15 14.61 75.10
CA THR A 316 -22.47 13.93 75.00
C THR A 316 -22.62 13.38 73.60
N ASN A 317 -22.66 12.12 73.43
CA ASN A 317 -23.67 11.08 73.25
C ASN A 317 -24.76 11.35 72.18
N SER A 318 -24.99 10.30 71.43
CA SER A 318 -26.12 9.94 70.52
C SER A 318 -25.80 10.18 69.02
N GLY A 319 -25.81 9.20 68.09
CA GLY A 319 -26.67 8.04 67.99
C GLY A 319 -27.44 8.09 66.67
N TRP A 320 -27.29 7.05 65.81
CA TRP A 320 -28.19 6.63 64.72
C TRP A 320 -28.27 7.51 63.43
N CYS A 321 -28.04 7.07 62.27
CA CYS A 321 -28.44 5.94 61.39
C CYS A 321 -27.44 5.82 60.27
#